data_07dff3fb09b83fb3e603a3436e565249
#
_entry.id   07dff3fb09b83fb3e603a3436e565249
#
_cell.length_a   1.000
_cell.length_b   1.000
_cell.length_c   1.000
_cell.angle_alpha   90.00
_cell.angle_beta   90.00
_cell.angle_gamma   90.00
#
_symmetry.space_group_name_H-M   'P 1'
#
loop_
_entity.id
_entity.type
_entity.pdbx_description
1 polymer ?
#
loop_
_entity_poly.entity_id
_entity_poly.type
_entity_poly.pdbx_seq_one_letter_code
_entity_poly.pdbx_strand_id
1 'polypeptide(L)'
;IIKAGAKVIVSTAGVGANHAPIEFTVKGNLYCEGTAENPVLFSVPEDERTEENALAGLWGGIVATSTCGEMLIDHTIIEYTGGQVIEGSPAASAGIYTAGDDAYPQITTNNINGRYVITNSVLRNGWSDGIYLMGGNAIIANNIFAANGYDGAEAVNVKAGCVVDVAGNVMFSPNTNGLKLSSSGQSEDRGMAKIQAYNNTIINAGWRRDGEKGGCVYVE
;
A
#
# COMPACT_ATOMS: atom_id res chain seq x y z
N ILE A 1 1.84 2.75 19.10
CA ILE A 1 0.57 3.48 18.91
C ILE A 1 0.91 4.89 18.44
N ILE A 2 0.27 5.33 17.35
CA ILE A 2 0.36 6.69 16.80
C ILE A 2 -1.01 7.33 16.99
N LYS A 3 -1.05 8.43 17.73
CA LYS A 3 -2.31 9.09 18.13
C LYS A 3 -2.78 10.12 17.11
N ALA A 4 -4.06 10.50 17.20
CA ALA A 4 -4.70 11.50 16.36
C ALA A 4 -3.87 12.79 16.26
N GLY A 5 -3.75 13.33 15.04
CA GLY A 5 -3.00 14.53 14.72
C GLY A 5 -1.47 14.35 14.66
N ALA A 6 -0.95 13.15 14.95
CA ALA A 6 0.48 12.89 14.81
C ALA A 6 0.90 12.88 13.34
N LYS A 7 2.12 13.39 13.09
CA LYS A 7 2.72 13.45 11.74
C LYS A 7 4.02 12.66 11.75
N VAL A 8 4.11 11.67 10.88
CA VAL A 8 5.33 10.92 10.56
C VAL A 8 5.85 11.47 9.25
N ILE A 9 6.88 12.30 9.34
CA ILE A 9 7.51 12.92 8.17
C ILE A 9 8.78 12.14 7.83
N VAL A 10 8.78 11.52 6.65
CA VAL A 10 9.85 10.64 6.18
C VAL A 10 10.80 11.45 5.31
N SER A 11 12.11 11.32 5.58
CA SER A 11 13.13 11.94 4.73
C SER A 11 13.17 11.27 3.35
N THR A 12 13.37 12.06 2.33
CA THR A 12 13.48 11.61 0.93
C THR A 12 14.93 11.31 0.52
N ALA A 13 15.88 11.54 1.42
CA ALA A 13 17.31 11.33 1.14
C ALA A 13 17.69 9.86 0.91
N GLY A 14 16.82 8.92 1.30
CA GLY A 14 17.12 7.50 1.24
C GLY A 14 18.09 7.03 2.32
N VAL A 15 18.39 5.73 2.33
CA VAL A 15 19.30 5.08 3.27
C VAL A 15 20.41 4.33 2.56
N GLY A 16 21.56 4.25 3.21
CA GLY A 16 22.74 3.55 2.70
C GLY A 16 23.40 4.23 1.51
N ALA A 17 24.38 3.55 0.92
CA ALA A 17 25.16 4.09 -0.19
C ALA A 17 24.37 4.24 -1.49
N ASN A 18 23.31 3.46 -1.64
CA ASN A 18 22.46 3.45 -2.83
C ASN A 18 21.24 4.36 -2.72
N HIS A 19 21.11 5.11 -1.61
CA HIS A 19 19.95 5.97 -1.34
C HIS A 19 18.61 5.22 -1.47
N ALA A 20 18.54 3.99 -0.96
CA ALA A 20 17.32 3.18 -1.00
C ALA A 20 16.16 3.92 -0.30
N PRO A 21 14.92 3.85 -0.82
CA PRO A 21 13.78 4.50 -0.20
C PRO A 21 13.63 4.11 1.28
N ILE A 22 13.38 5.09 2.14
CA ILE A 22 13.15 4.84 3.56
C ILE A 22 11.79 4.15 3.73
N GLU A 23 11.76 3.04 4.44
CA GLU A 23 10.56 2.30 4.78
C GLU A 23 10.14 2.53 6.23
N PHE A 24 8.84 2.54 6.49
CA PHE A 24 8.31 2.37 7.84
C PHE A 24 8.07 0.88 8.11
N THR A 25 9.12 0.18 8.53
CA THR A 25 9.09 -1.27 8.72
C THR A 25 8.40 -1.65 10.03
N VAL A 26 7.35 -2.47 9.95
CA VAL A 26 6.58 -2.95 11.11
C VAL A 26 6.91 -4.42 11.39
N LYS A 27 7.66 -4.68 12.46
CA LYS A 27 8.04 -6.03 12.92
C LYS A 27 7.15 -6.56 14.04
N GLY A 28 6.51 -5.67 14.79
CA GLY A 28 5.55 -5.98 15.85
C GLY A 28 4.14 -5.56 15.43
N ASN A 29 3.47 -4.77 16.25
CA ASN A 29 2.14 -4.26 15.97
C ASN A 29 2.16 -2.75 15.72
N LEU A 30 1.27 -2.27 14.83
CA LEU A 30 1.07 -0.85 14.57
C LEU A 30 -0.39 -0.47 14.78
N TYR A 31 -0.60 0.58 15.55
CA TYR A 31 -1.93 1.16 15.77
C TYR A 31 -1.86 2.64 15.45
N CYS A 32 -2.55 3.06 14.39
CA CYS A 32 -2.78 4.45 14.02
C CYS A 32 -4.23 4.80 14.42
N GLU A 33 -4.36 5.64 15.44
CA GLU A 33 -5.64 6.01 16.04
C GLU A 33 -5.96 7.47 15.71
N GLY A 34 -6.19 7.74 14.41
CA GLY A 34 -6.64 9.05 13.95
C GLY A 34 -8.12 9.31 14.22
N THR A 35 -8.56 10.52 13.93
CA THR A 35 -9.97 10.89 13.84
C THR A 35 -10.22 11.68 12.56
N ALA A 36 -11.48 11.85 12.17
CA ALA A 36 -11.82 12.61 10.97
C ALA A 36 -11.29 14.05 11.03
N GLU A 37 -11.30 14.67 12.21
CA GLU A 37 -10.84 16.05 12.44
C GLU A 37 -9.32 16.13 12.59
N ASN A 38 -8.69 15.06 13.09
CA ASN A 38 -7.26 14.99 13.36
C ASN A 38 -6.68 13.65 12.88
N PRO A 39 -6.55 13.44 11.55
CA PRO A 39 -5.98 12.20 11.03
C PRO A 39 -4.51 12.06 11.43
N VAL A 40 -4.03 10.83 11.45
CA VAL A 40 -2.59 10.55 11.44
C VAL A 40 -2.07 10.81 10.03
N LEU A 41 -0.89 11.40 9.91
CA LEU A 41 -0.26 11.68 8.62
C LEU A 41 1.08 10.95 8.48
N PHE A 42 1.22 10.19 7.40
CA PHE A 42 2.51 9.71 6.89
C PHE A 42 2.80 10.42 5.57
N SER A 43 3.84 11.23 5.53
CA SER A 43 4.18 12.06 4.38
C SER A 43 5.67 12.42 4.34
N VAL A 44 6.03 13.24 3.40
CA VAL A 44 7.37 13.83 3.21
C VAL A 44 7.41 15.28 3.72
N PRO A 45 8.57 15.95 3.76
CA PRO A 45 8.68 17.37 4.08
C PRO A 45 7.71 18.23 3.25
N GLU A 46 7.22 19.32 3.82
CA GLU A 46 6.14 20.11 3.24
C GLU A 46 6.52 20.74 1.89
N ASP A 47 7.76 21.16 1.76
CA ASP A 47 8.33 21.71 0.52
C ASP A 47 8.46 20.69 -0.62
N GLU A 48 8.40 19.39 -0.31
CA GLU A 48 8.42 18.33 -1.30
C GLU A 48 7.01 17.82 -1.68
N ARG A 49 5.95 18.31 -1.04
CA ARG A 49 4.55 17.96 -1.34
C ARG A 49 4.01 18.76 -2.50
N THR A 50 4.55 18.55 -3.67
CA THR A 50 4.19 19.26 -4.90
C THR A 50 3.43 18.37 -5.88
N GLU A 51 2.77 18.97 -6.88
CA GLU A 51 2.12 18.22 -7.95
C GLU A 51 3.16 17.46 -8.80
N GLU A 52 4.34 18.01 -8.98
CA GLU A 52 5.45 17.38 -9.70
C GLU A 52 5.90 16.09 -9.00
N ASN A 53 5.88 16.08 -7.68
CA ASN A 53 6.27 14.95 -6.87
C ASN A 53 5.13 13.93 -6.60
N ALA A 54 3.93 14.19 -7.08
CA ALA A 54 2.75 13.39 -6.76
C ALA A 54 2.92 11.89 -7.04
N LEU A 55 3.73 11.54 -8.05
CA LEU A 55 4.00 10.14 -8.41
C LEU A 55 5.51 9.86 -8.48
N ALA A 56 6.31 10.57 -7.70
CA ALA A 56 7.76 10.40 -7.71
C ALA A 56 8.27 9.24 -6.84
N GLY A 57 7.43 8.72 -5.93
CA GLY A 57 7.82 7.59 -5.07
C GLY A 57 8.93 7.96 -4.09
N LEU A 58 8.68 8.94 -3.23
CA LEU A 58 9.71 9.57 -2.40
C LEU A 58 10.12 8.76 -1.17
N TRP A 59 9.33 7.76 -0.75
CA TRP A 59 9.64 6.87 0.37
C TRP A 59 8.92 5.53 0.25
N GLY A 60 9.43 4.48 0.88
CA GLY A 60 9.05 3.08 0.64
C GLY A 60 7.73 2.63 1.28
N GLY A 61 6.92 3.53 1.85
CA GLY A 61 5.64 3.15 2.44
C GLY A 61 5.75 2.39 3.77
N ILE A 62 4.63 1.84 4.22
CA ILE A 62 4.52 1.03 5.44
C ILE A 62 4.67 -0.43 5.07
N VAL A 63 5.73 -1.09 5.56
CA VAL A 63 6.06 -2.48 5.24
C VAL A 63 5.91 -3.35 6.49
N ALA A 64 4.80 -4.09 6.58
CA ALA A 64 4.60 -5.09 7.62
C ALA A 64 5.35 -6.38 7.25
N THR A 65 6.26 -6.81 8.12
CA THR A 65 7.04 -8.03 7.93
C THR A 65 6.24 -9.29 8.30
N SER A 66 6.82 -10.46 8.07
CA SER A 66 6.24 -11.75 8.48
C SER A 66 6.03 -11.90 9.99
N THR A 67 6.60 -11.01 10.80
CA THR A 67 6.43 -10.99 12.27
C THR A 67 5.41 -9.94 12.75
N CYS A 68 4.85 -9.13 11.86
CA CYS A 68 3.79 -8.18 12.20
C CYS A 68 2.51 -8.94 12.52
N GLY A 69 2.13 -8.97 13.79
CA GLY A 69 0.92 -9.68 14.24
C GLY A 69 -0.35 -8.89 13.96
N GLU A 70 -0.30 -7.57 14.06
CA GLU A 70 -1.47 -6.73 13.92
C GLU A 70 -1.11 -5.32 13.40
N MET A 71 -1.92 -4.84 12.46
CA MET A 71 -1.85 -3.46 11.99
C MET A 71 -3.27 -2.90 11.89
N LEU A 72 -3.58 -1.94 12.74
CA LEU A 72 -4.86 -1.23 12.75
C LEU A 72 -4.60 0.22 12.37
N ILE A 73 -5.08 0.61 11.20
CA ILE A 73 -4.91 1.95 10.63
C ILE A 73 -6.30 2.55 10.46
N ASP A 74 -6.60 3.57 11.23
CA ASP A 74 -7.87 4.29 11.17
C ASP A 74 -7.64 5.79 11.02
N HIS A 75 -8.43 6.44 10.18
CA HIS A 75 -8.33 7.88 9.88
C HIS A 75 -6.88 8.34 9.69
N THR A 76 -6.20 7.73 8.71
CA THR A 76 -4.80 7.98 8.40
C THR A 76 -4.63 8.43 6.94
N ILE A 77 -3.79 9.41 6.71
CA ILE A 77 -3.38 9.84 5.37
C ILE A 77 -1.99 9.30 5.10
N ILE A 78 -1.81 8.58 3.99
CA ILE A 78 -0.53 8.04 3.52
C ILE A 78 -0.31 8.54 2.10
N GLU A 79 0.79 9.25 1.88
CA GLU A 79 1.03 9.94 0.62
C GLU A 79 2.50 10.01 0.21
N TYR A 80 2.76 10.23 -1.09
CA TYR A 80 4.08 10.37 -1.72
C TYR A 80 4.97 9.13 -1.58
N THR A 81 4.37 7.96 -1.47
CA THR A 81 5.06 6.68 -1.30
C THR A 81 5.45 6.05 -2.63
N GLY A 82 6.28 5.03 -2.55
CA GLY A 82 6.60 4.15 -3.66
C GLY A 82 8.07 4.16 -4.03
N GLY A 83 8.33 4.02 -5.32
CA GLY A 83 9.67 3.91 -5.87
C GLY A 83 10.11 2.46 -6.06
N GLN A 84 11.20 2.29 -6.78
CA GLN A 84 11.78 0.98 -7.06
C GLN A 84 12.41 0.40 -5.78
N VAL A 85 12.17 -0.87 -5.53
CA VAL A 85 12.97 -1.63 -4.55
C VAL A 85 14.35 -1.86 -5.16
N ILE A 86 15.39 -1.36 -4.50
CA ILE A 86 16.77 -1.45 -4.99
C ILE A 86 17.65 -2.22 -4.01
N GLU A 87 18.86 -2.56 -4.44
CA GLU A 87 19.85 -3.16 -3.56
C GLU A 87 20.15 -2.25 -2.35
N GLY A 88 20.09 -2.82 -1.15
CA GLY A 88 20.18 -2.07 0.11
C GLY A 88 18.84 -1.67 0.71
N SER A 89 17.73 -1.89 0.00
CA SER A 89 16.37 -1.75 0.56
C SER A 89 16.15 -2.74 1.71
N PRO A 90 15.64 -2.30 2.87
CA PRO A 90 15.34 -3.21 3.99
C PRO A 90 14.36 -4.33 3.62
N ALA A 91 13.34 -4.05 2.80
CA ALA A 91 12.38 -5.04 2.34
C ALA A 91 13.04 -6.10 1.43
N ALA A 92 14.00 -5.73 0.58
CA ALA A 92 14.78 -6.68 -0.21
C ALA A 92 15.66 -7.55 0.69
N SER A 93 16.35 -6.94 1.66
CA SER A 93 17.17 -7.66 2.63
C SER A 93 16.37 -8.63 3.50
N ALA A 94 15.09 -8.34 3.73
CA ALA A 94 14.16 -9.20 4.45
C ALA A 94 13.49 -10.27 3.58
N GLY A 95 13.77 -10.31 2.26
CA GLY A 95 13.16 -11.24 1.31
C GLY A 95 11.66 -10.99 1.07
N ILE A 96 11.19 -9.76 1.31
CA ILE A 96 9.81 -9.36 1.06
C ILE A 96 9.63 -9.02 -0.42
N TYR A 97 10.59 -8.32 -0.98
CA TYR A 97 10.63 -7.87 -2.37
C TYR A 97 11.96 -8.21 -3.03
N THR A 98 11.98 -8.27 -4.34
CA THR A 98 13.18 -8.46 -5.16
C THR A 98 13.69 -7.12 -5.66
N ALA A 99 14.94 -6.81 -5.36
CA ALA A 99 15.57 -5.59 -5.85
C ALA A 99 15.67 -5.59 -7.38
N GLY A 100 15.29 -4.50 -8.00
CA GLY A 100 15.28 -4.33 -9.46
C GLY A 100 13.98 -4.77 -10.15
N ASP A 101 13.19 -5.66 -9.51
CA ASP A 101 11.96 -6.19 -10.09
C ASP A 101 10.69 -5.60 -9.45
N ASP A 102 10.75 -5.34 -8.14
CA ASP A 102 9.58 -4.91 -7.37
C ASP A 102 9.57 -3.41 -7.06
N ALA A 103 8.38 -2.90 -6.81
CA ALA A 103 8.11 -1.53 -6.39
C ALA A 103 7.43 -1.49 -5.02
N TYR A 104 7.63 -0.41 -4.27
CA TYR A 104 7.00 -0.23 -2.97
C TYR A 104 5.53 0.19 -3.10
N PRO A 105 4.57 -0.59 -2.54
CA PRO A 105 3.21 -0.13 -2.28
C PRO A 105 3.17 0.90 -1.14
N GLN A 106 2.04 1.58 -0.99
CA GLN A 106 1.84 2.44 0.18
C GLN A 106 1.76 1.63 1.47
N ILE A 107 1.08 0.47 1.43
CA ILE A 107 1.02 -0.50 2.54
C ILE A 107 1.29 -1.90 2.01
N THR A 108 2.19 -2.62 2.68
CA THR A 108 2.48 -4.04 2.43
C THR A 108 2.12 -4.87 3.66
N THR A 109 1.47 -6.02 3.47
CA THR A 109 1.30 -7.03 4.52
C THR A 109 2.00 -8.34 4.13
N ASN A 110 2.60 -9.06 5.09
CA ASN A 110 3.37 -10.28 4.78
C ASN A 110 3.29 -11.39 5.85
N ASN A 111 2.41 -11.30 6.83
CA ASN A 111 2.22 -12.36 7.81
C ASN A 111 0.91 -13.11 7.54
N ILE A 112 0.98 -14.40 7.19
CA ILE A 112 -0.18 -15.25 6.91
C ILE A 112 -1.16 -15.34 8.11
N ASN A 113 -0.65 -15.17 9.32
CA ASN A 113 -1.45 -15.16 10.55
C ASN A 113 -1.74 -13.75 11.07
N GLY A 114 -1.30 -12.73 10.33
CA GLY A 114 -1.50 -11.33 10.71
C GLY A 114 -2.96 -10.90 10.62
N ARG A 115 -3.30 -9.86 11.37
CA ARG A 115 -4.60 -9.20 11.33
C ARG A 115 -4.42 -7.73 10.93
N TYR A 116 -5.06 -7.34 9.85
CA TYR A 116 -4.89 -6.03 9.26
C TYR A 116 -6.25 -5.35 9.09
N VAL A 117 -6.44 -4.20 9.70
CA VAL A 117 -7.66 -3.39 9.57
C VAL A 117 -7.25 -2.00 9.11
N ILE A 118 -7.68 -1.62 7.92
CA ILE A 118 -7.37 -0.32 7.31
C ILE A 118 -8.68 0.33 6.95
N THR A 119 -9.05 1.36 7.71
CA THR A 119 -10.38 1.97 7.61
C THR A 119 -10.31 3.49 7.59
N ASN A 120 -11.33 4.11 6.96
CA ASN A 120 -11.57 5.56 7.00
C ASN A 120 -10.33 6.39 6.62
N SER A 121 -9.44 5.84 5.81
CA SER A 121 -8.12 6.39 5.53
C SER A 121 -8.00 6.85 4.07
N VAL A 122 -7.02 7.70 3.81
CA VAL A 122 -6.74 8.21 2.47
C VAL A 122 -5.34 7.76 2.04
N LEU A 123 -5.28 6.99 0.96
CA LEU A 123 -4.04 6.57 0.33
C LEU A 123 -3.94 7.26 -1.03
N ARG A 124 -3.00 8.18 -1.17
CA ARG A 124 -2.88 9.00 -2.39
C ARG A 124 -1.44 9.26 -2.79
N ASN A 125 -1.26 9.69 -4.03
CA ASN A 125 0.04 10.07 -4.56
C ASN A 125 1.08 8.95 -4.38
N GLY A 126 0.67 7.70 -4.66
CA GLY A 126 1.54 6.54 -4.60
C GLY A 126 2.12 6.21 -5.98
N TRP A 127 3.41 5.91 -6.06
CA TRP A 127 4.08 5.50 -7.29
C TRP A 127 3.65 4.10 -7.76
N SER A 128 3.28 3.22 -6.83
CA SER A 128 2.83 1.85 -7.06
C SER A 128 1.48 1.59 -6.38
N ASP A 129 1.20 0.35 -5.98
CA ASP A 129 -0.06 -0.07 -5.37
C ASP A 129 -0.43 0.75 -4.11
N GLY A 130 -1.71 0.91 -3.88
CA GLY A 130 -2.18 1.43 -2.60
C GLY A 130 -1.92 0.42 -1.49
N ILE A 131 -2.54 -0.75 -1.55
CA ILE A 131 -2.33 -1.83 -0.58
C ILE A 131 -1.96 -3.13 -1.32
N TYR A 132 -0.86 -3.75 -0.92
CA TYR A 132 -0.39 -5.04 -1.42
C TYR A 132 -0.44 -6.07 -0.29
N LEU A 133 -1.33 -7.04 -0.41
CA LEU A 133 -1.58 -8.07 0.59
C LEU A 133 -0.95 -9.39 0.17
N MET A 134 0.08 -9.84 0.89
CA MET A 134 0.77 -11.11 0.65
C MET A 134 0.48 -12.15 1.74
N GLY A 135 -0.52 -11.94 2.57
CA GLY A 135 -0.95 -12.87 3.61
C GLY A 135 -1.76 -12.19 4.69
N GLY A 136 -2.47 -12.99 5.49
CA GLY A 136 -3.20 -12.58 6.67
C GLY A 136 -4.69 -12.35 6.46
N ASN A 137 -5.34 -11.97 7.54
CA ASN A 137 -6.75 -11.63 7.58
C ASN A 137 -6.88 -10.11 7.53
N ALA A 138 -7.58 -9.56 6.55
CA ALA A 138 -7.68 -8.13 6.38
C ALA A 138 -9.12 -7.62 6.22
N ILE A 139 -9.38 -6.43 6.74
CA ILE A 139 -10.55 -5.62 6.45
C ILE A 139 -10.05 -4.29 5.89
N ILE A 140 -10.45 -3.99 4.67
CA ILE A 140 -10.12 -2.75 3.98
C ILE A 140 -11.42 -2.04 3.65
N ALA A 141 -11.80 -1.07 4.47
CA ALA A 141 -13.13 -0.49 4.38
C ALA A 141 -13.17 1.04 4.50
N ASN A 142 -14.05 1.64 3.69
CA ASN A 142 -14.34 3.08 3.72
C ASN A 142 -13.10 3.96 3.48
N ASN A 143 -12.14 3.48 2.70
CA ASN A 143 -10.95 4.24 2.35
C ASN A 143 -11.14 4.99 1.02
N ILE A 144 -10.32 6.01 0.82
CA ILE A 144 -10.19 6.73 -0.44
C ILE A 144 -8.80 6.45 -0.99
N PHE A 145 -8.76 5.89 -2.20
CA PHE A 145 -7.54 5.73 -2.98
C PHE A 145 -7.57 6.73 -4.12
N ALA A 146 -6.54 7.56 -4.22
CA ALA A 146 -6.51 8.61 -5.23
C ALA A 146 -5.10 8.78 -5.82
N ALA A 147 -5.03 8.84 -7.16
CA ALA A 147 -3.79 9.05 -7.90
C ALA A 147 -2.71 8.03 -7.49
N ASN A 148 -3.03 6.75 -7.55
CA ASN A 148 -2.07 5.66 -7.41
C ASN A 148 -1.53 5.29 -8.78
N GLY A 149 -0.21 5.30 -8.88
CA GLY A 149 0.49 4.60 -9.91
C GLY A 149 1.13 5.39 -11.02
N TYR A 150 2.43 5.25 -11.01
CA TYR A 150 3.27 5.45 -12.18
C TYR A 150 3.54 4.10 -12.86
N ASP A 151 3.84 3.06 -12.07
CA ASP A 151 4.10 1.71 -12.54
C ASP A 151 3.25 0.68 -11.77
N GLY A 152 2.56 -0.19 -12.50
CA GLY A 152 1.81 -1.31 -11.97
C GLY A 152 0.48 -0.98 -11.27
N ALA A 153 0.41 -0.25 -10.34
CA ALA A 153 -0.51 0.30 -9.35
C ALA A 153 -2.00 -0.06 -9.42
N GLU A 154 -2.37 -1.01 -8.64
CA GLU A 154 -3.72 -1.27 -8.18
C GLU A 154 -4.05 -0.43 -6.93
N ALA A 155 -5.32 -0.09 -6.71
CA ALA A 155 -5.70 0.48 -5.41
C ALA A 155 -5.57 -0.57 -4.30
N VAL A 156 -6.09 -1.79 -4.53
CA VAL A 156 -5.92 -2.94 -3.65
C VAL A 156 -5.51 -4.16 -4.47
N ASN A 157 -4.37 -4.74 -4.14
CA ASN A 157 -3.81 -5.93 -4.75
C ASN A 157 -3.76 -7.06 -3.71
N VAL A 158 -4.60 -8.07 -3.89
CA VAL A 158 -4.66 -9.24 -2.98
C VAL A 158 -3.95 -10.40 -3.62
N LYS A 159 -3.08 -11.04 -2.87
CA LYS A 159 -2.33 -12.23 -3.28
C LYS A 159 -2.73 -13.47 -2.47
N ALA A 160 -2.11 -14.59 -2.79
CA ALA A 160 -2.31 -15.87 -2.12
C ALA A 160 -2.17 -15.79 -0.60
N GLY A 161 -2.83 -16.68 0.12
CA GLY A 161 -2.80 -16.79 1.58
C GLY A 161 -3.57 -15.72 2.34
N CYS A 162 -4.42 -14.94 1.67
CA CYS A 162 -5.20 -13.88 2.28
C CYS A 162 -6.67 -14.27 2.49
N VAL A 163 -7.26 -13.78 3.59
CA VAL A 163 -8.70 -13.76 3.82
C VAL A 163 -9.11 -12.31 4.00
N VAL A 164 -9.85 -11.74 3.05
CA VAL A 164 -9.99 -10.28 2.94
C VAL A 164 -11.43 -9.85 2.67
N ASP A 165 -11.89 -8.87 3.42
CA ASP A 165 -13.08 -8.07 3.09
C ASP A 165 -12.61 -6.70 2.55
N VAL A 166 -13.06 -6.35 1.34
CA VAL A 166 -12.81 -5.04 0.71
C VAL A 166 -14.15 -4.36 0.46
N ALA A 167 -14.51 -3.36 1.27
CA ALA A 167 -15.87 -2.85 1.29
C ALA A 167 -15.97 -1.33 1.40
N GLY A 168 -16.88 -0.73 0.65
CA GLY A 168 -17.23 0.70 0.78
C GLY A 168 -16.10 1.67 0.41
N ASN A 169 -15.07 1.22 -0.28
CA ASN A 169 -13.96 2.09 -0.68
C ASN A 169 -14.28 2.89 -1.94
N VAL A 170 -13.68 4.07 -2.07
CA VAL A 170 -13.66 4.86 -3.29
C VAL A 170 -12.24 4.80 -3.87
N MET A 171 -12.14 4.33 -5.11
CA MET A 171 -10.88 4.18 -5.84
C MET A 171 -10.93 5.07 -7.07
N PHE A 172 -10.18 6.15 -7.04
CA PHE A 172 -10.17 7.14 -8.12
C PHE A 172 -8.85 7.10 -8.87
N SER A 173 -8.93 6.83 -10.16
CA SER A 173 -7.81 6.81 -11.11
C SER A 173 -6.64 5.90 -10.68
N PRO A 174 -6.86 4.63 -10.28
CA PRO A 174 -5.76 3.69 -10.17
C PRO A 174 -5.17 3.42 -11.57
N ASN A 175 -3.86 3.29 -11.65
CA ASN A 175 -3.17 3.18 -12.94
C ASN A 175 -3.56 1.92 -13.72
N THR A 176 -3.68 0.80 -13.04
CA THR A 176 -4.11 -0.47 -13.66
C THR A 176 -5.52 -0.85 -13.21
N ASN A 177 -5.66 -1.52 -12.09
CA ASN A 177 -6.95 -1.98 -11.61
C ASN A 177 -7.37 -1.27 -10.32
N GLY A 178 -8.66 -1.13 -10.11
CA GLY A 178 -9.16 -0.78 -8.79
C GLY A 178 -8.87 -1.91 -7.82
N LEU A 179 -9.31 -3.11 -8.14
CA LEU A 179 -9.06 -4.33 -7.39
C LEU A 179 -8.33 -5.36 -8.26
N LYS A 180 -7.22 -5.89 -7.77
CA LYS A 180 -6.62 -7.12 -8.25
C LYS A 180 -6.80 -8.20 -7.20
N LEU A 181 -7.57 -9.23 -7.53
CA LEU A 181 -7.99 -10.32 -6.65
C LEU A 181 -7.38 -11.62 -7.19
N SER A 182 -6.30 -12.07 -6.56
CA SER A 182 -5.45 -13.09 -7.13
C SER A 182 -4.99 -14.10 -6.07
N SER A 183 -4.73 -15.33 -6.49
CA SER A 183 -4.04 -16.33 -5.68
C SER A 183 -2.63 -16.63 -6.22
N SER A 184 -2.10 -15.77 -7.07
CA SER A 184 -0.77 -15.86 -7.67
C SER A 184 0.25 -14.95 -6.99
N GLY A 185 1.48 -14.95 -7.50
CA GLY A 185 2.57 -14.04 -7.15
C GLY A 185 3.48 -14.53 -6.04
N GLN A 186 4.15 -13.62 -5.36
CA GLN A 186 5.22 -13.91 -4.40
C GLN A 186 4.81 -14.78 -3.20
N SER A 187 3.52 -14.91 -2.94
CA SER A 187 2.97 -15.72 -1.85
C SER A 187 2.13 -16.91 -2.36
N GLU A 188 2.32 -17.35 -3.59
CA GLU A 188 1.53 -18.40 -4.23
C GLU A 188 1.50 -19.71 -3.44
N ASP A 189 2.58 -20.05 -2.77
CA ASP A 189 2.72 -21.20 -1.89
C ASP A 189 1.83 -21.16 -0.64
N ARG A 190 1.29 -19.98 -0.30
CA ARG A 190 0.42 -19.78 0.88
C ARG A 190 -1.03 -20.18 0.65
N GLY A 191 -1.36 -20.65 -0.54
CA GLY A 191 -2.69 -21.17 -0.90
C GLY A 191 -3.68 -20.11 -1.37
N MET A 192 -4.90 -20.53 -1.65
CA MET A 192 -5.91 -19.68 -2.27
C MET A 192 -6.34 -18.51 -1.38
N ALA A 193 -6.45 -17.34 -1.98
CA ALA A 193 -7.09 -16.19 -1.36
C ALA A 193 -8.61 -16.40 -1.24
N LYS A 194 -9.19 -15.90 -0.15
CA LYS A 194 -10.64 -15.85 0.08
C LYS A 194 -11.05 -14.40 0.24
N ILE A 195 -11.79 -13.89 -0.72
CA ILE A 195 -12.03 -12.44 -0.84
C ILE A 195 -13.52 -12.17 -0.97
N GLN A 196 -14.01 -11.21 -0.19
CA GLN A 196 -15.32 -10.60 -0.35
C GLN A 196 -15.11 -9.13 -0.73
N ALA A 197 -15.59 -8.72 -1.90
CA ALA A 197 -15.49 -7.35 -2.36
C ALA A 197 -16.90 -6.82 -2.67
N TYR A 198 -17.34 -5.78 -1.96
CA TYR A 198 -18.68 -5.25 -2.10
C TYR A 198 -18.77 -3.75 -1.80
N ASN A 199 -19.75 -3.09 -2.40
CA ASN A 199 -20.01 -1.66 -2.20
C ASN A 199 -18.81 -0.73 -2.49
N ASN A 200 -17.85 -1.16 -3.31
CA ASN A 200 -16.75 -0.31 -3.72
C ASN A 200 -17.15 0.53 -4.94
N THR A 201 -16.66 1.76 -4.99
CA THR A 201 -16.80 2.65 -6.15
C THR A 201 -15.44 2.80 -6.82
N ILE A 202 -15.33 2.39 -8.07
CA ILE A 202 -14.08 2.44 -8.84
C ILE A 202 -14.31 3.33 -10.07
N ILE A 203 -13.51 4.38 -10.19
CA ILE A 203 -13.66 5.40 -11.22
C ILE A 203 -12.34 5.52 -11.99
N ASN A 204 -12.41 5.50 -13.32
CA ASN A 204 -11.30 5.76 -14.21
C ASN A 204 -10.06 4.87 -13.98
N ALA A 205 -10.28 3.57 -13.70
CA ALA A 205 -9.21 2.60 -13.62
C ALA A 205 -8.58 2.33 -14.98
N GLY A 206 -7.26 2.06 -15.02
CA GLY A 206 -6.52 1.75 -16.24
C GLY A 206 -6.19 2.97 -17.11
N TRP A 207 -6.31 4.16 -16.61
CA TRP A 207 -6.24 5.40 -17.39
C TRP A 207 -4.85 5.73 -17.97
N ARG A 208 -3.78 5.15 -17.43
CA ARG A 208 -2.41 5.37 -17.91
C ARG A 208 -1.84 4.23 -18.73
N ARG A 209 -2.45 3.05 -18.72
CA ARG A 209 -1.93 1.90 -19.45
C ARG A 209 -2.52 1.78 -20.83
N ASP A 210 -1.63 1.81 -21.82
CA ASP A 210 -1.94 1.32 -23.15
C ASP A 210 -1.81 -0.22 -23.14
N GLY A 211 -2.91 -0.94 -23.29
CA GLY A 211 -2.89 -2.38 -23.49
C GLY A 211 -3.72 -3.23 -22.53
N GLU A 212 -3.34 -4.48 -22.39
CA GLU A 212 -4.18 -5.60 -21.96
C GLU A 212 -4.57 -5.64 -20.48
N LYS A 213 -4.01 -4.78 -19.64
CA LYS A 213 -4.22 -4.82 -18.18
C LYS A 213 -4.70 -3.48 -17.66
N GLY A 214 -5.93 -3.37 -17.37
CA GLY A 214 -6.52 -2.19 -16.75
C GLY A 214 -8.03 -2.28 -16.75
N GLY A 215 -8.61 -2.26 -15.56
CA GLY A 215 -10.04 -2.37 -15.39
C GLY A 215 -10.46 -2.12 -13.95
N CYS A 216 -11.76 -2.08 -13.72
CA CYS A 216 -12.26 -1.90 -12.36
C CYS A 216 -11.85 -3.06 -11.45
N VAL A 217 -12.02 -4.29 -11.93
CA VAL A 217 -11.71 -5.51 -11.18
C VAL A 217 -10.99 -6.50 -12.08
N TYR A 218 -9.89 -7.04 -11.61
CA TYR A 218 -9.16 -8.13 -12.24
C TYR A 218 -9.14 -9.34 -11.28
N VAL A 219 -9.52 -10.51 -11.76
CA VAL A 219 -9.54 -11.77 -11.00
C VAL A 219 -8.62 -12.77 -11.70
N GLU A 220 -7.72 -13.38 -10.93
CA GLU A 220 -6.71 -14.34 -11.42
C GLU A 220 -6.65 -15.60 -10.54
#